data_0053b4f78ee5f1b815b50d771eeb701d
#
_entry.id   0053b4f78ee5f1b815b50d771eeb701d
#
_cell.length_a   1.000
_cell.length_b   1.000
_cell.length_c   1.000
_cell.angle_alpha   90.00
_cell.angle_beta   90.00
_cell.angle_gamma   90.00
#
_symmetry.space_group_name_H-M   'P 1'
#
loop_
_entity.id
_entity.type
_entity.pdbx_description
1 polymer ?
#
loop_
_entity_poly.entity_id
_entity_poly.type
_entity_poly.pdbx_seq_one_letter_code
_entity_poly.pdbx_strand_id
1 'polypeptide(L)'
;MRTVFSALFWAYLALGCIPLFLGAVVIWLVTLPFDRNGRVLHLYSCFWGQLFFWSNPFWRLRVEGRQHLPWRGGAVLVSNHASLADILVLFGLWRPFKWVSKASNFRIPFIGWNMRLNRYVSLVRGDKESIATMVRTCESWLARGVPVLLFPEGTRSPDGEVKAFKDGAFRMAMERQVPLIPITLSGTGDVLPKHGWVMRGTANCRVRVLSPVDPAIFAGDVPALREHVRAQIVAEKGRLDAEAPPRGVA
;
A
#
# COMPACT_ATOMS: atom_id res chain seq x y z
N MET A 1 4.58 16.31 25.88
CA MET A 1 4.72 14.82 25.90
C MET A 1 4.64 14.20 24.51
N ARG A 2 3.60 14.42 23.71
CA ARG A 2 3.44 13.81 22.36
C ARG A 2 4.58 14.14 21.39
N THR A 3 5.08 15.37 21.40
CA THR A 3 6.20 15.82 20.55
C THR A 3 7.49 15.07 20.85
N VAL A 4 7.82 14.92 22.15
CA VAL A 4 9.01 14.17 22.59
C VAL A 4 8.88 12.69 22.22
N PHE A 5 7.73 12.10 22.49
CA PHE A 5 7.46 10.72 22.09
C PHE A 5 7.63 10.52 20.56
N SER A 6 7.07 11.43 19.76
CA SER A 6 7.21 11.36 18.30
C SER A 6 8.66 11.49 17.85
N ALA A 7 9.43 12.39 18.44
CA ALA A 7 10.85 12.55 18.13
C ALA A 7 11.66 11.27 18.45
N LEU A 8 11.43 10.69 19.64
CA LEU A 8 12.08 9.43 20.05
C LEU A 8 11.67 8.28 19.15
N PHE A 9 10.40 8.21 18.76
CA PHE A 9 9.90 7.16 17.85
C PHE A 9 10.50 7.32 16.44
N TRP A 10 10.63 8.55 15.93
CA TRP A 10 11.31 8.79 14.66
C TRP A 10 12.80 8.43 14.69
N ALA A 11 13.50 8.75 15.80
CA ALA A 11 14.88 8.31 15.99
C ALA A 11 14.99 6.79 16.04
N TYR A 12 14.09 6.11 16.77
CA TYR A 12 13.99 4.65 16.81
C TYR A 12 13.76 4.06 15.41
N LEU A 13 12.81 4.63 14.62
CA LEU A 13 12.58 4.20 13.24
C LEU A 13 13.83 4.36 12.37
N ALA A 14 14.50 5.52 12.46
CA ALA A 14 15.67 5.81 11.65
C ALA A 14 16.84 4.84 11.98
N LEU A 15 17.14 4.64 13.27
CA LEU A 15 18.19 3.74 13.73
C LEU A 15 17.84 2.26 13.42
N GLY A 16 16.60 1.86 13.65
CA GLY A 16 16.10 0.52 13.37
C GLY A 16 16.11 0.15 11.88
N CYS A 17 16.04 1.15 10.99
CA CYS A 17 16.17 0.91 9.55
C CYS A 17 17.55 0.35 9.15
N ILE A 18 18.62 0.61 9.91
CA ILE A 18 19.98 0.16 9.59
C ILE A 18 20.07 -1.38 9.62
N PRO A 19 19.85 -2.06 10.78
CA PRO A 19 19.95 -3.52 10.83
C PRO A 19 18.90 -4.21 9.95
N LEU A 20 17.70 -3.63 9.83
CA LEU A 20 16.66 -4.19 8.98
C LEU A 20 17.02 -4.11 7.50
N PHE A 21 17.70 -3.04 7.06
CA PHE A 21 18.20 -2.96 5.70
C PHE A 21 19.34 -3.94 5.43
N LEU A 22 20.27 -4.12 6.37
CA LEU A 22 21.31 -5.12 6.25
C LEU A 22 20.71 -6.53 6.12
N GLY A 23 19.70 -6.86 6.92
CA GLY A 23 18.92 -8.08 6.78
C GLY A 23 18.25 -8.22 5.41
N ALA A 24 17.68 -7.13 4.88
CA ALA A 24 17.11 -7.12 3.52
C ALA A 24 18.15 -7.41 2.45
N VAL A 25 19.35 -6.86 2.56
CA VAL A 25 20.48 -7.13 1.63
C VAL A 25 20.88 -8.60 1.69
N VAL A 26 21.03 -9.18 2.89
CA VAL A 26 21.36 -10.61 3.07
C VAL A 26 20.29 -11.49 2.43
N ILE A 27 18.99 -11.23 2.73
CA ILE A 27 17.88 -11.97 2.15
C ILE A 27 17.89 -11.84 0.62
N TRP A 28 18.07 -10.63 0.10
CA TRP A 28 18.15 -10.40 -1.33
C TRP A 28 19.27 -11.23 -1.98
N LEU A 29 20.49 -11.20 -1.43
CA LEU A 29 21.62 -11.96 -1.93
C LEU A 29 21.37 -13.47 -1.91
N VAL A 30 20.88 -14.00 -0.79
CA VAL A 30 20.61 -15.44 -0.62
C VAL A 30 19.48 -15.91 -1.54
N THR A 31 18.46 -15.08 -1.76
CA THR A 31 17.29 -15.48 -2.56
C THR A 31 17.43 -15.16 -4.05
N LEU A 32 18.47 -14.42 -4.45
CA LEU A 32 18.71 -13.99 -5.83
C LEU A 32 18.60 -15.12 -6.87
N PRO A 33 19.14 -16.34 -6.63
CA PRO A 33 19.10 -17.42 -7.62
C PRO A 33 17.69 -17.98 -7.89
N PHE A 34 16.78 -17.97 -6.92
CA PHE A 34 15.50 -18.66 -7.00
C PHE A 34 14.26 -17.75 -6.85
N ASP A 35 14.37 -16.59 -6.19
CA ASP A 35 13.26 -15.64 -6.01
C ASP A 35 13.28 -14.49 -7.03
N ARG A 36 13.14 -14.85 -8.30
CA ARG A 36 13.17 -13.86 -9.40
C ARG A 36 12.12 -12.74 -9.28
N ASN A 37 11.06 -12.97 -8.53
CA ASN A 37 9.98 -12.01 -8.30
C ASN A 37 10.15 -11.20 -7.02
N GLY A 38 11.12 -11.54 -6.17
CA GLY A 38 11.40 -10.87 -4.90
C GLY A 38 10.24 -11.03 -3.90
N ARG A 39 9.61 -12.19 -3.85
CA ARG A 39 8.50 -12.49 -2.92
C ARG A 39 8.99 -12.61 -1.49
N VAL A 40 10.11 -13.32 -1.28
CA VAL A 40 10.71 -13.50 0.04
C VAL A 40 11.15 -12.15 0.61
N LEU A 41 11.83 -11.35 -0.22
CA LEU A 41 12.25 -10.00 0.19
C LEU A 41 11.05 -9.10 0.49
N HIS A 42 9.96 -9.21 -0.29
CA HIS A 42 8.74 -8.47 0.00
C HIS A 42 8.12 -8.89 1.34
N LEU A 43 8.05 -10.18 1.64
CA LEU A 43 7.55 -10.67 2.93
C LEU A 43 8.43 -10.20 4.10
N TYR A 44 9.75 -10.14 3.91
CA TYR A 44 10.63 -9.51 4.88
C TYR A 44 10.33 -8.01 5.04
N SER A 45 10.01 -7.31 3.96
CA SER A 45 9.59 -5.91 4.05
C SER A 45 8.23 -5.76 4.75
N CYS A 46 7.34 -6.76 4.63
CA CYS A 46 6.12 -6.82 5.44
C CYS A 46 6.47 -6.95 6.93
N PHE A 47 7.36 -7.87 7.28
CA PHE A 47 7.86 -8.02 8.66
C PHE A 47 8.46 -6.70 9.17
N TRP A 48 9.34 -6.07 8.41
CA TRP A 48 9.95 -4.78 8.75
C TRP A 48 8.89 -3.69 9.04
N GLY A 49 7.92 -3.52 8.14
CA GLY A 49 6.83 -2.56 8.34
C GLY A 49 5.97 -2.87 9.55
N GLN A 50 5.64 -4.17 9.78
CA GLN A 50 4.85 -4.59 10.92
C GLN A 50 5.62 -4.48 12.24
N LEU A 51 6.93 -4.70 12.25
CA LEU A 51 7.76 -4.51 13.45
C LEU A 51 7.62 -3.08 13.98
N PHE A 52 7.68 -2.09 13.11
CA PHE A 52 7.47 -0.69 13.51
C PHE A 52 6.04 -0.41 13.92
N PHE A 53 5.06 -1.06 13.31
CA PHE A 53 3.67 -0.92 13.72
C PHE A 53 3.43 -1.51 15.11
N TRP A 54 3.93 -2.71 15.36
CA TRP A 54 3.79 -3.42 16.64
C TRP A 54 4.61 -2.79 17.78
N SER A 55 5.65 -2.03 17.48
CA SER A 55 6.45 -1.34 18.51
C SER A 55 5.67 -0.23 19.23
N ASN A 56 4.52 0.18 18.70
CA ASN A 56 3.59 1.04 19.43
C ASN A 56 2.39 0.20 19.94
N PRO A 57 2.30 -0.05 21.26
CA PRO A 57 1.26 -0.91 21.84
C PRO A 57 -0.17 -0.35 21.70
N PHE A 58 -0.29 0.94 21.40
CA PHE A 58 -1.58 1.60 21.22
C PHE A 58 -2.07 1.59 19.76
N TRP A 59 -1.30 1.04 18.83
CA TRP A 59 -1.72 0.86 17.45
C TRP A 59 -2.24 -0.55 17.25
N ARG A 60 -3.44 -0.65 16.75
CA ARG A 60 -4.10 -1.91 16.45
C ARG A 60 -4.36 -2.02 14.96
N LEU A 61 -4.13 -3.21 14.43
CA LEU A 61 -4.40 -3.53 13.03
C LEU A 61 -5.31 -4.74 12.94
N ARG A 62 -6.44 -4.58 12.27
CA ARG A 62 -7.31 -5.67 11.89
C ARG A 62 -7.32 -5.81 10.37
N VAL A 63 -7.07 -7.01 9.88
CA VAL A 63 -7.03 -7.32 8.44
C VAL A 63 -8.01 -8.43 8.13
N GLU A 64 -8.93 -8.15 7.21
CA GLU A 64 -9.97 -9.07 6.77
C GLU A 64 -9.91 -9.26 5.25
N GLY A 65 -10.41 -10.39 4.74
CA GLY A 65 -10.50 -10.67 3.32
C GLY A 65 -9.19 -11.10 2.65
N ARG A 66 -8.14 -11.46 3.41
CA ARG A 66 -6.84 -11.90 2.84
C ARG A 66 -6.95 -13.06 1.85
N GLN A 67 -7.99 -13.88 1.94
CA GLN A 67 -8.25 -14.99 1.03
C GLN A 67 -8.49 -14.54 -0.41
N HIS A 68 -8.91 -13.29 -0.62
CA HIS A 68 -9.12 -12.72 -1.95
C HIS A 68 -7.80 -12.33 -2.64
N LEU A 69 -6.69 -12.27 -1.90
CA LEU A 69 -5.38 -11.92 -2.47
C LEU A 69 -4.63 -13.15 -2.95
N PRO A 70 -4.23 -13.20 -4.21
CA PRO A 70 -3.50 -14.34 -4.75
C PRO A 70 -2.05 -14.37 -4.22
N TRP A 71 -1.53 -15.55 -3.95
CA TRP A 71 -0.11 -15.79 -3.74
C TRP A 71 0.67 -15.77 -5.07
N ARG A 72 0.01 -16.18 -6.15
CA ARG A 72 0.50 -16.22 -7.53
C ARG A 72 -0.64 -15.83 -8.46
N GLY A 73 -0.30 -15.25 -9.59
CA GLY A 73 -1.27 -14.69 -10.54
C GLY A 73 -1.24 -13.17 -10.54
N GLY A 74 -1.39 -12.57 -11.71
CA GLY A 74 -1.49 -11.12 -11.85
C GLY A 74 -2.84 -10.63 -11.31
N ALA A 75 -2.82 -9.53 -10.59
CA ALA A 75 -4.00 -8.81 -10.14
C ALA A 75 -3.67 -7.33 -9.96
N VAL A 76 -4.62 -6.46 -10.25
CA VAL A 76 -4.49 -5.03 -9.92
C VAL A 76 -5.18 -4.77 -8.59
N LEU A 77 -4.38 -4.41 -7.59
CA LEU A 77 -4.87 -4.03 -6.26
C LEU A 77 -5.06 -2.52 -6.23
N VAL A 78 -6.21 -2.05 -5.81
CA VAL A 78 -6.50 -0.62 -5.66
C VAL A 78 -6.99 -0.31 -4.26
N SER A 79 -6.51 0.79 -3.70
CA SER A 79 -6.87 1.20 -2.34
C SER A 79 -7.06 2.71 -2.24
N ASN A 80 -7.89 3.15 -1.33
CA ASN A 80 -7.92 4.55 -0.89
C ASN A 80 -6.63 4.92 -0.16
N HIS A 81 -6.30 6.23 -0.13
CA HIS A 81 -5.02 6.73 0.39
C HIS A 81 -5.19 7.95 1.29
N ALA A 82 -4.95 7.81 2.58
CA ALA A 82 -5.09 8.87 3.55
C ALA A 82 -3.77 9.25 4.26
N SER A 83 -2.85 8.28 4.45
CA SER A 83 -1.69 8.44 5.31
C SER A 83 -0.43 7.81 4.70
N LEU A 84 0.75 8.20 5.19
CA LEU A 84 1.98 7.43 4.95
C LEU A 84 1.93 6.05 5.63
N ALA A 85 1.16 5.94 6.71
CA ALA A 85 0.96 4.68 7.42
C ALA A 85 0.18 3.63 6.61
N ASP A 86 -0.48 4.02 5.51
CA ASP A 86 -1.22 3.08 4.65
C ASP A 86 -0.34 1.92 4.18
N ILE A 87 0.94 2.20 3.86
CA ILE A 87 1.86 1.14 3.44
C ILE A 87 2.23 0.20 4.59
N LEU A 88 2.44 0.72 5.81
CA LEU A 88 2.70 -0.12 6.97
C LEU A 88 1.51 -1.06 7.23
N VAL A 89 0.30 -0.52 7.10
CA VAL A 89 -0.94 -1.26 7.29
C VAL A 89 -1.16 -2.29 6.17
N LEU A 90 -0.85 -1.94 4.92
CA LEU A 90 -0.92 -2.86 3.76
C LEU A 90 0.13 -3.97 3.83
N PHE A 91 1.28 -3.74 4.43
CA PHE A 91 2.23 -4.81 4.72
C PHE A 91 1.67 -5.86 5.69
N GLY A 92 0.67 -5.50 6.51
CA GLY A 92 -0.11 -6.44 7.31
C GLY A 92 -0.94 -7.45 6.50
N LEU A 93 -1.05 -7.30 5.20
CA LEU A 93 -1.66 -8.29 4.29
C LEU A 93 -0.85 -9.58 4.20
N TRP A 94 0.49 -9.51 4.34
CA TRP A 94 1.39 -10.66 4.22
C TRP A 94 1.18 -11.42 2.90
N ARG A 95 1.02 -10.64 1.79
CA ARG A 95 0.88 -11.16 0.42
C ARG A 95 1.86 -10.44 -0.50
N PRO A 96 2.48 -11.14 -1.45
CA PRO A 96 3.40 -10.51 -2.38
C PRO A 96 2.68 -9.56 -3.33
N PHE A 97 3.17 -8.31 -3.44
CA PHE A 97 2.74 -7.35 -4.46
C PHE A 97 3.87 -6.36 -4.77
N LYS A 98 3.78 -5.68 -5.90
CA LYS A 98 4.60 -4.52 -6.22
C LYS A 98 3.73 -3.27 -6.15
N TRP A 99 4.17 -2.25 -5.44
CA TRP A 99 3.39 -1.03 -5.30
C TRP A 99 4.04 0.16 -6.01
N VAL A 100 3.20 1.07 -6.47
CA VAL A 100 3.61 2.29 -7.14
C VAL A 100 3.80 3.39 -6.10
N SER A 101 4.98 3.99 -6.09
CA SER A 101 5.33 5.05 -5.14
C SER A 101 5.96 6.25 -5.80
N LYS A 102 5.84 7.41 -5.15
CA LYS A 102 6.48 8.65 -5.60
C LYS A 102 7.99 8.48 -5.67
N ALA A 103 8.61 8.93 -6.77
CA ALA A 103 10.05 8.81 -7.02
C ALA A 103 10.94 9.36 -5.89
N SER A 104 10.49 10.44 -5.21
CA SER A 104 11.23 10.99 -4.05
C SER A 104 11.38 10.00 -2.89
N ASN A 105 10.44 9.05 -2.72
CA ASN A 105 10.51 8.07 -1.63
C ASN A 105 11.66 7.07 -1.81
N PHE A 106 12.08 6.82 -3.05
CA PHE A 106 13.22 5.97 -3.37
C PHE A 106 14.58 6.61 -3.02
N ARG A 107 14.59 7.90 -2.64
CA ARG A 107 15.80 8.60 -2.17
C ARG A 107 15.97 8.53 -0.66
N ILE A 108 14.96 8.11 0.09
CA ILE A 108 15.03 7.98 1.56
C ILE A 108 16.04 6.87 1.89
N PRO A 109 17.07 7.15 2.70
CA PRO A 109 18.06 6.14 3.09
C PRO A 109 17.39 4.90 3.68
N PHE A 110 17.97 3.74 3.44
CA PHE A 110 17.49 2.41 3.85
C PHE A 110 16.10 2.04 3.32
N ILE A 111 15.07 2.85 3.58
CA ILE A 111 13.70 2.59 3.11
C ILE A 111 13.65 2.62 1.59
N GLY A 112 14.13 3.70 0.97
CA GLY A 112 14.15 3.82 -0.49
C GLY A 112 15.08 2.81 -1.17
N TRP A 113 16.19 2.45 -0.51
CA TRP A 113 17.08 1.40 -0.99
C TRP A 113 16.42 0.03 -0.93
N ASN A 114 15.71 -0.30 0.15
CA ASN A 114 14.88 -1.52 0.23
C ASN A 114 13.78 -1.54 -0.84
N MET A 115 13.16 -0.38 -1.13
CA MET A 115 12.18 -0.26 -2.22
C MET A 115 12.80 -0.60 -3.58
N ARG A 116 14.05 -0.20 -3.83
CA ARG A 116 14.80 -0.54 -5.05
C ARG A 116 15.13 -2.03 -5.12
N LEU A 117 15.62 -2.63 -4.02
CA LEU A 117 15.87 -4.08 -3.94
C LEU A 117 14.60 -4.88 -4.23
N ASN A 118 13.46 -4.46 -3.71
CA ASN A 118 12.15 -5.04 -3.99
C ASN A 118 11.64 -4.76 -5.42
N ARG A 119 12.32 -3.89 -6.17
CA ARG A 119 11.89 -3.46 -7.52
C ARG A 119 10.45 -2.93 -7.53
N TYR A 120 10.08 -2.15 -6.51
CA TYR A 120 8.83 -1.40 -6.50
C TYR A 120 8.82 -0.33 -7.59
N VAL A 121 7.65 0.13 -7.98
CA VAL A 121 7.49 0.94 -9.17
C VAL A 121 7.55 2.43 -8.80
N SER A 122 8.50 3.14 -9.40
CA SER A 122 8.69 4.58 -9.20
C SER A 122 7.80 5.40 -10.13
N LEU A 123 7.27 6.52 -9.62
CA LEU A 123 6.43 7.44 -10.39
C LEU A 123 6.78 8.90 -10.07
N VAL A 124 7.09 9.68 -11.09
CA VAL A 124 7.09 11.15 -11.05
C VAL A 124 5.70 11.60 -11.49
N ARG A 125 4.95 12.22 -10.57
CA ARG A 125 3.57 12.66 -10.85
C ARG A 125 3.57 13.83 -11.82
N GLY A 126 2.65 13.80 -12.81
CA GLY A 126 2.53 14.82 -13.83
C GLY A 126 3.52 14.68 -15.00
N ASP A 127 4.51 13.80 -14.89
CA ASP A 127 5.46 13.52 -15.96
C ASP A 127 4.93 12.37 -16.84
N LYS A 128 4.66 12.66 -18.11
CA LYS A 128 4.05 11.73 -19.06
C LYS A 128 4.94 10.51 -19.34
N GLU A 129 6.25 10.70 -19.44
CA GLU A 129 7.20 9.63 -19.70
C GLU A 129 7.33 8.70 -18.50
N SER A 130 7.39 9.27 -17.29
CA SER A 130 7.38 8.50 -16.04
C SER A 130 6.10 7.69 -15.87
N ILE A 131 4.95 8.26 -16.25
CA ILE A 131 3.65 7.56 -16.20
C ILE A 131 3.68 6.38 -17.18
N ALA A 132 4.12 6.58 -18.43
CA ALA A 132 4.23 5.52 -19.42
C ALA A 132 5.18 4.39 -18.97
N THR A 133 6.31 4.76 -18.36
CA THR A 133 7.28 3.80 -17.82
C THR A 133 6.71 3.03 -16.63
N MET A 134 5.98 3.70 -15.75
CA MET A 134 5.27 3.07 -14.63
C MET A 134 4.26 2.04 -15.14
N VAL A 135 3.44 2.38 -16.14
CA VAL A 135 2.46 1.47 -16.74
C VAL A 135 3.15 0.24 -17.31
N ARG A 136 4.15 0.41 -18.19
CA ARG A 136 4.93 -0.72 -18.76
C ARG A 136 5.53 -1.62 -17.69
N THR A 137 6.04 -1.01 -16.61
CA THR A 137 6.65 -1.78 -15.49
C THR A 137 5.60 -2.58 -14.74
N CYS A 138 4.44 -1.99 -14.43
CA CYS A 138 3.32 -2.69 -13.79
C CYS A 138 2.81 -3.86 -14.65
N GLU A 139 2.63 -3.63 -15.95
CA GLU A 139 2.22 -4.67 -16.90
C GLU A 139 3.23 -5.82 -16.97
N SER A 140 4.52 -5.51 -16.96
CA SER A 140 5.58 -6.52 -16.88
C SER A 140 5.45 -7.39 -15.62
N TRP A 141 5.08 -6.79 -14.47
CA TRP A 141 4.84 -7.55 -13.25
C TRP A 141 3.59 -8.41 -13.34
N LEU A 142 2.49 -7.86 -13.88
CA LEU A 142 1.25 -8.62 -14.09
C LEU A 142 1.47 -9.83 -15.00
N ALA A 143 2.20 -9.66 -16.11
CA ALA A 143 2.57 -10.75 -17.01
C ALA A 143 3.42 -11.84 -16.34
N ARG A 144 4.20 -11.48 -15.30
CA ARG A 144 4.98 -12.43 -14.49
C ARG A 144 4.17 -13.06 -13.34
N GLY A 145 2.86 -12.83 -13.29
CA GLY A 145 1.99 -13.33 -12.22
C GLY A 145 2.28 -12.70 -10.86
N VAL A 146 2.62 -11.42 -10.84
CA VAL A 146 2.84 -10.64 -9.60
C VAL A 146 1.81 -9.53 -9.52
N PRO A 147 1.01 -9.46 -8.44
CA PRO A 147 0.07 -8.37 -8.25
C PRO A 147 0.75 -7.00 -8.15
N VAL A 148 0.08 -5.96 -8.64
CA VAL A 148 0.51 -4.57 -8.51
C VAL A 148 -0.51 -3.78 -7.70
N LEU A 149 -0.03 -2.94 -6.78
CA LEU A 149 -0.87 -2.10 -5.93
C LEU A 149 -0.72 -0.63 -6.31
N LEU A 150 -1.86 0.01 -6.52
CA LEU A 150 -1.95 1.43 -6.84
C LEU A 150 -2.93 2.14 -5.91
N PHE A 151 -2.64 3.41 -5.67
CA PHE A 151 -3.59 4.36 -5.07
C PHE A 151 -4.15 5.24 -6.18
N PRO A 152 -5.35 4.94 -6.71
CA PRO A 152 -5.86 5.60 -7.92
C PRO A 152 -6.22 7.07 -7.72
N GLU A 153 -6.33 7.54 -6.47
CA GLU A 153 -6.47 8.96 -6.14
C GLU A 153 -5.25 9.79 -6.56
N GLY A 154 -4.07 9.15 -6.69
CA GLY A 154 -2.81 9.79 -7.05
C GLY A 154 -2.19 10.69 -5.97
N THR A 155 -2.88 10.94 -4.87
CA THR A 155 -2.38 11.69 -3.70
C THR A 155 -3.15 11.28 -2.45
N ARG A 156 -2.56 11.51 -1.28
CA ARG A 156 -3.24 11.30 0.00
C ARG A 156 -4.42 12.27 0.16
N SER A 157 -5.53 11.78 0.71
CA SER A 157 -6.66 12.60 1.14
C SER A 157 -6.29 13.36 2.42
N PRO A 158 -6.57 14.67 2.55
CA PRO A 158 -6.31 15.41 3.78
C PRO A 158 -7.39 15.22 4.84
N ASP A 159 -8.61 14.96 4.41
CA ASP A 159 -9.82 14.82 5.20
C ASP A 159 -10.21 13.37 5.49
N GLY A 160 -9.50 12.43 4.83
CA GLY A 160 -9.78 11.00 4.91
C GLY A 160 -10.86 10.52 3.94
N GLU A 161 -11.51 11.41 3.20
CA GLU A 161 -12.52 11.04 2.22
C GLU A 161 -11.90 10.43 0.96
N VAL A 162 -12.60 9.47 0.36
CA VAL A 162 -12.15 8.82 -0.88
C VAL A 162 -12.38 9.74 -2.06
N LYS A 163 -11.31 10.22 -2.67
CA LYS A 163 -11.35 11.12 -3.82
C LYS A 163 -11.72 10.39 -5.11
N ALA A 164 -11.88 11.17 -6.17
CA ALA A 164 -12.04 10.63 -7.51
C ALA A 164 -10.82 9.79 -7.91
N PHE A 165 -11.09 8.67 -8.58
CA PHE A 165 -10.07 7.74 -9.04
C PHE A 165 -9.64 8.09 -10.48
N LYS A 166 -8.37 7.87 -10.79
CA LYS A 166 -7.79 7.97 -12.14
C LYS A 166 -7.91 6.64 -12.87
N ASP A 167 -8.05 6.67 -14.17
CA ASP A 167 -8.33 5.50 -15.01
C ASP A 167 -7.19 4.47 -15.08
N GLY A 168 -5.95 4.87 -14.82
CA GLY A 168 -4.76 4.07 -15.15
C GLY A 168 -4.77 2.63 -14.62
N ALA A 169 -5.19 2.43 -13.36
CA ALA A 169 -5.27 1.10 -12.75
C ALA A 169 -6.37 0.23 -13.41
N PHE A 170 -7.52 0.84 -13.71
CA PHE A 170 -8.69 0.18 -14.28
C PHE A 170 -8.46 -0.21 -15.73
N ARG A 171 -7.87 0.70 -16.52
CA ARG A 171 -7.43 0.44 -17.89
C ARG A 171 -6.45 -0.73 -17.93
N MET A 172 -5.44 -0.72 -17.07
CA MET A 172 -4.46 -1.80 -16.97
C MET A 172 -5.10 -3.16 -16.65
N ALA A 173 -6.07 -3.20 -15.74
CA ALA A 173 -6.80 -4.42 -15.41
C ALA A 173 -7.59 -4.97 -16.62
N MET A 174 -8.26 -4.09 -17.39
CA MET A 174 -8.99 -4.43 -18.60
C MET A 174 -8.06 -4.92 -19.72
N GLU A 175 -7.00 -4.17 -20.02
CA GLU A 175 -6.07 -4.50 -21.11
C GLU A 175 -5.32 -5.80 -20.85
N ARG A 176 -5.02 -6.09 -19.59
CA ARG A 176 -4.34 -7.33 -19.18
C ARG A 176 -5.28 -8.47 -18.81
N GLN A 177 -6.58 -8.24 -18.81
CA GLN A 177 -7.60 -9.22 -18.42
C GLN A 177 -7.28 -9.91 -17.10
N VAL A 178 -6.88 -9.11 -16.09
CA VAL A 178 -6.58 -9.59 -14.75
C VAL A 178 -7.61 -9.06 -13.75
N PRO A 179 -7.93 -9.80 -12.68
CA PRO A 179 -8.87 -9.34 -11.69
C PRO A 179 -8.39 -8.05 -11.01
N LEU A 180 -9.33 -7.16 -10.72
CA LEU A 180 -9.14 -5.97 -9.92
C LEU A 180 -9.64 -6.23 -8.50
N ILE A 181 -8.79 -6.02 -7.50
CA ILE A 181 -9.11 -6.32 -6.10
C ILE A 181 -9.16 -5.02 -5.32
N PRO A 182 -10.34 -4.57 -4.88
CA PRO A 182 -10.47 -3.39 -4.06
C PRO A 182 -10.02 -3.66 -2.62
N ILE A 183 -9.31 -2.71 -2.04
CA ILE A 183 -8.83 -2.75 -0.65
C ILE A 183 -9.26 -1.45 0.03
N THR A 184 -9.94 -1.57 1.15
CA THR A 184 -10.39 -0.41 1.93
C THR A 184 -9.56 -0.26 3.19
N LEU A 185 -9.08 0.96 3.43
CA LEU A 185 -8.31 1.36 4.60
C LEU A 185 -9.10 2.34 5.44
N SER A 186 -9.07 2.15 6.77
CA SER A 186 -9.61 3.08 7.76
C SER A 186 -8.65 3.24 8.94
N GLY A 187 -8.69 4.39 9.61
CA GLY A 187 -7.93 4.67 10.84
C GLY A 187 -6.44 5.02 10.66
N THR A 188 -5.89 4.93 9.45
CA THR A 188 -4.45 5.18 9.19
C THR A 188 -4.03 6.64 9.40
N GLY A 189 -4.95 7.59 9.23
CA GLY A 189 -4.72 9.00 9.51
C GLY A 189 -4.47 9.29 11.00
N ASP A 190 -4.86 8.38 11.88
CA ASP A 190 -4.62 8.49 13.32
C ASP A 190 -3.21 8.01 13.71
N VAL A 191 -2.54 7.20 12.88
CA VAL A 191 -1.12 6.86 13.04
C VAL A 191 -0.25 8.06 12.72
N LEU A 192 -0.39 8.60 11.52
CA LEU A 192 0.38 9.73 11.02
C LEU A 192 -0.48 10.60 10.11
N PRO A 193 -0.80 11.83 10.52
CA PRO A 193 -1.61 12.73 9.69
C PRO A 193 -0.86 13.14 8.42
N LYS A 194 -1.58 13.57 7.38
CA LYS A 194 -1.01 13.98 6.10
C LYS A 194 0.03 15.11 6.24
N HIS A 195 -0.25 16.06 7.11
CA HIS A 195 0.60 17.20 7.41
C HIS A 195 1.02 17.14 8.88
N GLY A 196 2.31 16.97 9.12
CA GLY A 196 2.88 16.91 10.46
C GLY A 196 3.75 15.67 10.66
N TRP A 197 4.58 15.73 11.71
CA TRP A 197 5.48 14.67 12.14
C TRP A 197 5.09 14.10 13.51
N VAL A 198 4.13 14.77 14.18
CA VAL A 198 3.65 14.38 15.51
C VAL A 198 2.61 13.25 15.34
N MET A 199 2.93 12.09 15.88
CA MET A 199 2.06 10.92 15.87
C MET A 199 0.92 11.07 16.86
N ARG A 200 -0.26 10.54 16.52
CA ARG A 200 -1.34 10.38 17.46
C ARG A 200 -1.07 9.18 18.35
N GLY A 201 -1.44 9.28 19.65
CA GLY A 201 -1.10 8.25 20.64
C GLY A 201 -1.74 6.89 20.34
N THR A 202 -2.99 6.87 19.88
CA THR A 202 -3.76 5.64 19.61
C THR A 202 -4.21 5.60 18.16
N ALA A 203 -4.22 4.42 17.57
CA ALA A 203 -4.79 4.20 16.23
C ALA A 203 -5.43 2.83 16.12
N ASN A 204 -6.62 2.77 15.54
CA ASN A 204 -7.33 1.53 15.20
C ASN A 204 -7.42 1.42 13.68
N CYS A 205 -6.39 0.83 13.09
CA CYS A 205 -6.33 0.63 11.65
C CYS A 205 -7.09 -0.62 11.23
N ARG A 206 -7.85 -0.50 10.16
CA ARG A 206 -8.58 -1.61 9.56
C ARG A 206 -8.27 -1.70 8.08
N VAL A 207 -8.10 -2.93 7.63
CA VAL A 207 -7.92 -3.28 6.22
C VAL A 207 -8.97 -4.29 5.86
N ARG A 208 -9.77 -4.02 4.84
CA ARG A 208 -10.67 -5.01 4.27
C ARG A 208 -10.41 -5.17 2.80
N VAL A 209 -10.05 -6.40 2.42
CA VAL A 209 -9.88 -6.80 1.03
C VAL A 209 -11.22 -7.30 0.53
N LEU A 210 -11.77 -6.66 -0.48
CA LEU A 210 -13.06 -7.00 -1.05
C LEU A 210 -12.92 -8.12 -2.09
N SER A 211 -14.04 -8.68 -2.51
CA SER A 211 -14.07 -9.70 -3.56
C SER A 211 -13.47 -9.16 -4.86
N PRO A 212 -12.70 -9.98 -5.59
CA PRO A 212 -12.17 -9.60 -6.89
C PRO A 212 -13.30 -9.22 -7.86
N VAL A 213 -13.06 -8.17 -8.62
CA VAL A 213 -13.94 -7.71 -9.70
C VAL A 213 -13.33 -8.15 -11.03
N ASP A 214 -14.10 -8.89 -11.83
CA ASP A 214 -13.70 -9.24 -13.18
C ASP A 214 -13.93 -8.03 -14.12
N PRO A 215 -12.87 -7.48 -14.73
CA PRO A 215 -13.03 -6.34 -15.64
C PRO A 215 -13.80 -6.69 -16.91
N ALA A 216 -13.89 -7.96 -17.30
CA ALA A 216 -14.58 -8.38 -18.51
C ALA A 216 -16.08 -8.06 -18.48
N ILE A 217 -16.71 -8.06 -17.31
CA ILE A 217 -18.16 -7.76 -17.18
C ILE A 217 -18.50 -6.31 -17.54
N PHE A 218 -17.51 -5.42 -17.66
CA PHE A 218 -17.71 -4.02 -18.03
C PHE A 218 -17.52 -3.74 -19.53
N ALA A 219 -17.31 -4.76 -20.35
CA ALA A 219 -17.27 -4.66 -21.82
C ALA A 219 -16.36 -3.53 -22.37
N GLY A 220 -15.25 -3.23 -21.71
CA GLY A 220 -14.32 -2.17 -22.10
C GLY A 220 -14.63 -0.78 -21.52
N ASP A 221 -15.73 -0.60 -20.79
CA ASP A 221 -16.08 0.67 -20.13
C ASP A 221 -15.22 0.88 -18.87
N VAL A 222 -14.06 1.53 -19.07
CA VAL A 222 -13.14 1.88 -17.97
C VAL A 222 -13.78 2.80 -16.93
N PRO A 223 -14.51 3.87 -17.30
CA PRO A 223 -15.26 4.70 -16.35
C PRO A 223 -16.23 3.91 -15.48
N ALA A 224 -17.03 3.01 -16.06
CA ALA A 224 -17.98 2.19 -15.32
C ALA A 224 -17.28 1.28 -14.29
N LEU A 225 -16.20 0.56 -14.69
CA LEU A 225 -15.39 -0.23 -13.77
C LEU A 225 -14.81 0.63 -12.64
N ARG A 226 -14.27 1.80 -12.96
CA ARG A 226 -13.69 2.72 -12.00
C ARG A 226 -14.72 3.17 -10.95
N GLU A 227 -15.89 3.65 -11.38
CA GLU A 227 -16.93 4.12 -10.46
C GLU A 227 -17.52 2.97 -9.65
N HIS A 228 -17.71 1.80 -10.24
CA HIS A 228 -18.15 0.60 -9.51
C HIS A 228 -17.21 0.28 -8.34
N VAL A 229 -15.91 0.20 -8.60
CA VAL A 229 -14.90 -0.12 -7.59
C VAL A 229 -14.76 1.01 -6.57
N ARG A 230 -14.83 2.27 -7.01
CA ARG A 230 -14.81 3.42 -6.11
C ARG A 230 -16.00 3.38 -5.16
N ALA A 231 -17.20 3.11 -5.66
CA ALA A 231 -18.41 3.00 -4.85
C ALA A 231 -18.29 1.89 -3.79
N GLN A 232 -17.74 0.74 -4.15
CA GLN A 232 -17.46 -0.34 -3.19
C GLN A 232 -16.51 0.12 -2.06
N ILE A 233 -15.39 0.78 -2.41
CA ILE A 233 -14.42 1.27 -1.42
C ILE A 233 -15.05 2.35 -0.52
N VAL A 234 -15.84 3.27 -1.08
CA VAL A 234 -16.53 4.32 -0.31
C VAL A 234 -17.53 3.70 0.68
N ALA A 235 -18.38 2.79 0.20
CA ALA A 235 -19.38 2.13 1.04
C ALA A 235 -18.72 1.34 2.17
N GLU A 236 -17.67 0.60 1.84
CA GLU A 236 -16.96 -0.21 2.82
C GLU A 236 -16.16 0.63 3.81
N LYS A 237 -15.59 1.76 3.37
CA LYS A 237 -14.95 2.70 4.28
C LYS A 237 -15.94 3.26 5.30
N GLY A 238 -17.14 3.65 4.87
CA GLY A 238 -18.20 4.09 5.77
C GLY A 238 -18.55 3.04 6.84
N ARG A 239 -18.61 1.75 6.46
CA ARG A 239 -18.81 0.64 7.40
C ARG A 239 -17.66 0.52 8.40
N LEU A 240 -16.42 0.51 7.91
CA LEU A 240 -15.22 0.39 8.75
C LEU A 240 -15.10 1.57 9.73
N ASP A 241 -15.45 2.77 9.30
CA ASP A 241 -15.42 3.97 10.15
C ASP A 241 -16.51 3.91 11.23
N ALA A 242 -17.71 3.39 10.90
CA ALA A 242 -18.81 3.19 11.86
C ALA A 242 -18.52 2.09 12.89
N GLU A 243 -17.79 1.05 12.50
CA GLU A 243 -17.33 -0.03 13.40
C GLU A 243 -16.15 0.39 14.29
N ALA A 244 -15.49 1.51 14.00
CA ALA A 244 -14.36 1.98 14.81
C ALA A 244 -14.87 2.43 16.18
N PRO A 245 -14.19 2.07 17.29
CA PRO A 245 -14.55 2.63 18.58
C PRO A 245 -14.46 4.16 18.53
N PRO A 246 -15.31 4.88 19.28
CA PRO A 246 -15.28 6.34 19.29
C PRO A 246 -13.87 6.82 19.56
N ARG A 247 -13.42 7.82 18.79
CA ARG A 247 -12.09 8.42 18.96
C ARG A 247 -12.01 8.95 20.38
N GLY A 248 -11.24 8.28 21.22
CA GLY A 248 -11.05 8.72 22.61
C GLY A 248 -10.54 10.16 22.61
N VAL A 249 -11.31 11.02 23.24
CA VAL A 249 -10.86 12.35 23.64
C VAL A 249 -9.77 12.12 24.69
N ALA A 250 -8.51 12.25 24.29
CA ALA A 250 -7.34 12.16 25.16
C ALA A 250 -6.47 13.42 24.99
#